data_afb52329147bdfd9c6549a8b6601fb4e
#
_entry.id   afb52329147bdfd9c6549a8b6601fb4e
#
_cell.length_a   1.000
_cell.length_b   1.000
_cell.length_c   1.000
_cell.angle_alpha   90.00
_cell.angle_beta   90.00
_cell.angle_gamma   90.00
#
_symmetry.space_group_name_H-M   'P 1'
#
loop_
_entity.id
_entity.type
_entity.pdbx_description
1 polymer ?
#
loop_
_entity_poly.entity_id
_entity_poly.type
_entity_poly.pdbx_seq_one_letter_code
_entity_poly.pdbx_strand_id
1 'polypeptide(L)'
;MKQSFNTSKLYYGFPIFILGYQDQNFGHNITTCSSSYSLGDWLVIGVGAEENAADQIKYYQKFTVNIPDETSMLAMEQAGFISHREKLKHLGLDYEISEQTHAPILESCPVVLDCQVD
;
A
#
# COMPACT_ATOMS: atom_id res chain seq x y z
N MET A 1 -28.58 -12.34 12.17
CA MET A 1 -29.24 -12.74 10.92
C MET A 1 -28.18 -13.01 9.85
N LYS A 2 -28.28 -14.12 9.17
CA LYS A 2 -27.38 -14.45 8.07
C LYS A 2 -28.00 -14.01 6.75
N GLN A 3 -27.17 -13.48 5.88
CA GLN A 3 -27.58 -13.10 4.53
C GLN A 3 -26.70 -13.82 3.51
N SER A 4 -27.29 -14.15 2.38
CA SER A 4 -26.55 -14.73 1.25
C SER A 4 -26.11 -13.62 0.31
N PHE A 5 -24.87 -13.73 -0.16
CA PHE A 5 -24.31 -12.80 -1.12
C PHE A 5 -24.07 -13.52 -2.45
N ASN A 6 -24.62 -12.94 -3.50
CA ASN A 6 -24.43 -13.48 -4.85
C ASN A 6 -23.39 -12.63 -5.58
N THR A 7 -22.12 -12.87 -5.27
CA THR A 7 -21.01 -12.12 -5.84
C THR A 7 -19.82 -13.03 -6.11
N SER A 8 -19.10 -12.73 -7.16
CA SER A 8 -17.86 -13.44 -7.49
C SER A 8 -16.67 -12.97 -6.66
N LYS A 9 -16.79 -11.81 -5.99
CA LYS A 9 -15.75 -11.25 -5.13
C LYS A 9 -16.36 -10.81 -3.81
N LEU A 10 -15.67 -11.11 -2.75
CA LEU A 10 -16.11 -10.77 -1.41
C LEU A 10 -15.26 -9.62 -0.86
N TYR A 11 -15.84 -8.43 -0.82
CA TYR A 11 -15.18 -7.23 -0.32
C TYR A 11 -15.94 -6.67 0.87
N TYR A 12 -15.82 -7.27 2.02
CA TYR A 12 -16.47 -6.70 3.17
C TYR A 12 -15.47 -6.41 4.27
N GLY A 13 -15.42 -5.15 4.69
CA GLY A 13 -14.70 -4.73 5.88
C GLY A 13 -13.18 -4.91 5.86
N PHE A 14 -12.57 -5.15 4.71
CA PHE A 14 -11.12 -5.20 4.64
C PHE A 14 -10.56 -3.78 4.71
N PRO A 15 -9.61 -3.50 5.62
CA PRO A 15 -9.02 -2.18 5.68
C PRO A 15 -8.21 -1.90 4.42
N ILE A 16 -8.38 -0.69 3.90
CA ILE A 16 -7.58 -0.21 2.77
C ILE A 16 -6.33 0.43 3.34
N PHE A 17 -5.18 0.13 2.75
CA PHE A 17 -3.92 0.72 3.14
C PHE A 17 -3.08 1.05 1.92
N ILE A 18 -2.05 1.88 2.11
CA ILE A 18 -1.15 2.29 1.04
C ILE A 18 0.22 1.69 1.29
N LEU A 19 0.72 0.93 0.32
CA LEU A 19 2.09 0.45 0.34
C LEU A 19 3.00 1.55 -0.18
N GLY A 20 4.05 1.88 0.60
CA GLY A 20 5.12 2.74 0.15
C GLY A 20 6.34 1.89 -0.14
N TYR A 21 7.03 2.15 -1.23
CA TYR A 21 8.17 1.34 -1.64
C TYR A 21 9.17 2.14 -2.46
N GLN A 22 10.40 1.66 -2.48
CA GLN A 22 11.42 2.18 -3.38
C GLN A 22 11.15 1.69 -4.79
N ASP A 23 11.39 2.54 -5.77
CA ASP A 23 11.12 2.25 -7.17
C ASP A 23 12.36 2.54 -8.01
N GLN A 24 12.80 1.56 -8.78
CA GLN A 24 13.99 1.68 -9.62
C GLN A 24 13.83 2.76 -10.70
N ASN A 25 12.61 3.02 -11.13
CA ASN A 25 12.31 3.98 -12.21
C ASN A 25 11.98 5.37 -11.68
N PHE A 26 11.32 5.45 -10.52
CA PHE A 26 10.79 6.72 -10.00
C PHE A 26 11.40 7.13 -8.66
N GLY A 27 12.30 6.35 -8.10
CA GLY A 27 12.89 6.58 -6.78
C GLY A 27 12.01 6.04 -5.66
N HIS A 28 10.81 6.58 -5.52
CA HIS A 28 9.82 6.15 -4.52
C HIS A 28 8.43 6.14 -5.15
N ASN A 29 7.57 5.24 -4.70
CA ASN A 29 6.23 5.14 -5.23
C ASN A 29 5.27 4.57 -4.18
N ILE A 30 3.99 4.60 -4.49
CA ILE A 30 2.93 4.07 -3.64
C ILE A 30 1.91 3.29 -4.47
N THR A 31 1.19 2.40 -3.80
CA THR A 31 0.01 1.75 -4.39
C THR A 31 -0.99 1.42 -3.29
N THR A 32 -2.28 1.38 -3.62
CA THR A 32 -3.31 0.97 -2.66
C THR A 32 -3.44 -0.54 -2.63
N CYS A 33 -3.81 -1.05 -1.46
CA CYS A 33 -3.98 -2.48 -1.24
C CYS A 33 -5.10 -2.70 -0.22
N SER A 34 -5.81 -3.81 -0.32
CA SER A 34 -6.86 -4.15 0.62
C SER A 34 -6.79 -5.58 1.12
N SER A 35 -5.78 -6.33 0.68
CA SER A 35 -5.63 -7.74 1.03
C SER A 35 -4.50 -7.90 2.04
N SER A 36 -4.85 -8.01 3.31
CA SER A 36 -3.86 -8.23 4.36
C SER A 36 -4.47 -9.02 5.52
N TYR A 37 -3.61 -9.73 6.23
CA TYR A 37 -3.93 -10.25 7.56
C TYR A 37 -2.66 -10.33 8.38
N SER A 38 -2.82 -10.35 9.69
CA SER A 38 -1.69 -10.48 10.60
C SER A 38 -1.77 -11.81 11.35
N LEU A 39 -0.61 -12.37 11.66
CA LEU A 39 -0.48 -13.59 12.40
C LEU A 39 0.78 -13.50 13.26
N GLY A 40 0.60 -13.20 14.55
CA GLY A 40 1.72 -12.91 15.44
C GLY A 40 2.48 -11.68 14.96
N ASP A 41 3.76 -11.83 14.76
CA ASP A 41 4.64 -10.74 14.28
C ASP A 41 4.68 -10.62 12.76
N TRP A 42 3.84 -11.38 12.07
CA TRP A 42 3.79 -11.40 10.62
C TRP A 42 2.64 -10.57 10.11
N LEU A 43 2.93 -9.78 9.07
CA LEU A 43 1.90 -9.15 8.25
C LEU A 43 1.97 -9.79 6.87
N VAL A 44 0.87 -10.38 6.43
CA VAL A 44 0.76 -10.98 5.10
C VAL A 44 -0.08 -10.06 4.23
N ILE A 45 0.46 -9.68 3.09
CA ILE A 45 -0.23 -8.81 2.14
C ILE A 45 -0.32 -9.51 0.78
N GLY A 46 -1.43 -9.24 0.08
CA GLY A 46 -1.62 -9.71 -1.28
C GLY A 46 -1.40 -8.56 -2.26
N VAL A 47 -0.45 -8.73 -3.17
CA VAL A 47 -0.15 -7.76 -4.22
C VAL A 47 -0.21 -8.49 -5.56
N GLY A 48 -0.89 -7.93 -6.54
CA GLY A 48 -0.98 -8.54 -7.86
C GLY A 48 0.40 -8.74 -8.48
N ALA A 49 0.69 -9.94 -8.97
CA ALA A 49 2.01 -10.29 -9.50
C ALA A 49 2.44 -9.42 -10.69
N GLU A 50 1.48 -8.84 -11.39
CA GLU A 50 1.73 -7.96 -12.54
C GLU A 50 1.87 -6.49 -12.16
N GLU A 51 1.64 -6.15 -10.91
CA GLU A 51 1.76 -4.77 -10.44
C GLU A 51 3.23 -4.38 -10.27
N ASN A 52 3.53 -3.11 -10.54
CA ASN A 52 4.86 -2.54 -10.36
C ASN A 52 5.34 -2.70 -8.90
N ALA A 53 4.43 -2.52 -7.94
CA ALA A 53 4.77 -2.68 -6.52
C ALA A 53 5.35 -4.06 -6.21
N ALA A 54 4.78 -5.13 -6.81
CA ALA A 54 5.28 -6.47 -6.59
C ALA A 54 6.74 -6.62 -7.03
N ASP A 55 7.08 -6.09 -8.21
CA ASP A 55 8.44 -6.16 -8.73
C ASP A 55 9.42 -5.36 -7.87
N GLN A 56 9.04 -4.16 -7.47
CA GLN A 56 9.91 -3.29 -6.69
C GLN A 56 10.12 -3.82 -5.27
N ILE A 57 9.08 -4.33 -4.63
CA ILE A 57 9.18 -4.90 -3.29
C ILE A 57 10.03 -6.18 -3.30
N LYS A 58 9.93 -7.00 -4.33
CA LYS A 58 10.81 -8.17 -4.50
C LYS A 58 12.26 -7.77 -4.64
N TYR A 59 12.52 -6.66 -5.30
CA TYR A 59 13.89 -6.17 -5.51
C TYR A 59 14.48 -5.59 -4.22
N TYR A 60 13.77 -4.67 -3.58
CA TYR A 60 14.29 -3.95 -2.42
C TYR A 60 14.09 -4.68 -1.09
N GLN A 61 13.13 -5.58 -1.01
CA GLN A 61 12.83 -6.40 0.17
C GLN A 61 12.33 -5.62 1.38
N LYS A 62 12.00 -4.36 1.22
CA LYS A 62 11.50 -3.48 2.29
C LYS A 62 10.39 -2.57 1.75
N PHE A 63 9.44 -2.26 2.61
CA PHE A 63 8.33 -1.39 2.26
C PHE A 63 7.68 -0.81 3.52
N THR A 64 6.79 0.16 3.33
CA THR A 64 5.96 0.68 4.41
C THR A 64 4.50 0.35 4.16
N VAL A 65 3.75 0.20 5.27
CA VAL A 65 2.30 0.09 5.24
C VAL A 65 1.75 1.35 5.89
N ASN A 66 1.03 2.16 5.13
CA ASN A 66 0.46 3.41 5.57
C ASN A 66 -1.04 3.25 5.71
N ILE A 67 -1.55 3.39 6.94
CA ILE A 67 -2.96 3.20 7.25
C ILE A 67 -3.63 4.57 7.30
N PRO A 68 -4.54 4.87 6.36
CA PRO A 68 -5.12 6.20 6.22
C PRO A 68 -6.30 6.41 7.14
N ASP A 69 -6.70 7.67 7.25
CA ASP A 69 -8.01 8.06 7.77
C ASP A 69 -8.98 8.34 6.60
N GLU A 70 -10.16 8.83 6.93
CA GLU A 70 -11.18 9.12 5.93
C GLU A 70 -10.76 10.21 4.95
N THR A 71 -9.96 11.17 5.38
CA THR A 71 -9.60 12.32 4.55
C THR A 71 -8.63 11.97 3.43
N SER A 72 -7.87 10.90 3.59
CA SER A 72 -6.91 10.45 2.57
C SER A 72 -7.47 9.39 1.61
N MET A 73 -8.71 8.95 1.81
CA MET A 73 -9.31 7.87 1.01
C MET A 73 -9.35 8.16 -0.48
N LEU A 74 -9.68 9.39 -0.87
CA LEU A 74 -9.76 9.74 -2.29
C LEU A 74 -8.41 9.61 -2.99
N ALA A 75 -7.35 10.08 -2.35
CA ALA A 75 -6.00 9.95 -2.89
C ALA A 75 -5.59 8.49 -3.02
N MET A 76 -6.01 7.64 -2.09
CA MET A 76 -5.75 6.20 -2.15
C MET A 76 -6.43 5.54 -3.35
N GLU A 77 -7.68 5.89 -3.59
CA GLU A 77 -8.40 5.36 -4.73
C GLU A 77 -7.73 5.74 -6.04
N GLN A 78 -7.29 6.98 -6.15
CA GLN A 78 -6.56 7.44 -7.32
C GLN A 78 -5.22 6.71 -7.48
N ALA A 79 -4.50 6.47 -6.40
CA ALA A 79 -3.24 5.74 -6.43
C ALA A 79 -3.41 4.30 -6.90
N GLY A 80 -4.54 3.65 -6.53
CA GLY A 80 -4.84 2.29 -6.93
C GLY A 80 -5.15 2.11 -8.41
N PHE A 81 -5.58 3.16 -9.10
CA PHE A 81 -5.95 3.09 -10.52
C PHE A 81 -4.78 3.26 -11.47
N ILE A 82 -3.63 3.73 -10.99
CA ILE A 82 -2.47 4.03 -11.86
C ILE A 82 -1.29 3.16 -11.43
N SER A 83 -0.83 2.28 -12.32
CA SER A 83 0.40 1.51 -12.13
C SER A 83 1.53 2.07 -12.99
N HIS A 84 2.77 1.76 -12.64
CA HIS A 84 3.97 2.12 -13.38
C HIS A 84 4.15 3.64 -13.59
N ARG A 85 3.56 4.45 -12.69
CA ARG A 85 3.73 5.90 -12.68
C ARG A 85 4.21 6.36 -11.32
N GLU A 86 4.84 7.53 -11.29
CA GLU A 86 5.24 8.17 -10.05
C GLU A 86 4.01 8.82 -9.40
N LYS A 87 3.35 8.06 -8.53
CA LYS A 87 2.09 8.47 -7.93
C LYS A 87 2.25 9.56 -6.89
N LEU A 88 3.36 9.60 -6.17
CA LEU A 88 3.59 10.59 -5.11
C LEU A 88 3.55 12.02 -5.65
N LYS A 89 4.28 12.29 -6.72
CA LYS A 89 4.28 13.62 -7.35
C LYS A 89 2.97 13.89 -8.09
N HIS A 90 2.47 12.89 -8.79
CA HIS A 90 1.25 13.02 -9.58
C HIS A 90 0.05 13.41 -8.72
N LEU A 91 -0.05 12.85 -7.52
CA LEU A 91 -1.16 13.11 -6.59
C LEU A 91 -0.89 14.27 -5.63
N GLY A 92 0.33 14.81 -5.60
CA GLY A 92 0.68 15.92 -4.71
C GLY A 92 0.65 15.54 -3.23
N LEU A 93 0.98 14.30 -2.89
CA LEU A 93 0.97 13.81 -1.52
C LEU A 93 2.24 14.21 -0.77
N ASP A 94 2.08 14.69 0.46
CA ASP A 94 3.19 14.96 1.35
C ASP A 94 3.69 13.68 1.99
N TYR A 95 5.00 13.49 1.99
CA TYR A 95 5.62 12.29 2.53
C TYR A 95 7.03 12.56 3.01
N GLU A 96 7.52 11.68 3.86
CA GLU A 96 8.93 11.59 4.24
C GLU A 96 9.43 10.17 3.97
N ILE A 97 10.72 9.96 4.07
CA ILE A 97 11.34 8.67 3.79
C ILE A 97 11.75 8.02 5.11
N SER A 98 11.32 6.77 5.31
CA SER A 98 11.69 6.01 6.49
C SER A 98 13.20 5.76 6.54
N GLU A 99 13.81 5.98 7.69
CA GLU A 99 15.22 5.65 7.92
C GLU A 99 15.48 4.13 7.91
N GLN A 100 14.46 3.34 8.24
CA GLN A 100 14.59 1.89 8.34
C GLN A 100 14.38 1.17 7.01
N THR A 101 13.35 1.56 6.27
CA THR A 101 12.97 0.87 5.03
C THR A 101 13.33 1.63 3.76
N HIS A 102 13.68 2.91 3.90
CA HIS A 102 13.92 3.83 2.77
C HIS A 102 12.70 3.97 1.85
N ALA A 103 11.53 3.65 2.36
CA ALA A 103 10.26 3.73 1.65
C ALA A 103 9.44 4.94 2.14
N PRO A 104 8.49 5.43 1.32
CA PRO A 104 7.70 6.60 1.69
C PRO A 104 6.80 6.37 2.90
N ILE A 105 6.74 7.37 3.78
CA ILE A 105 5.80 7.48 4.88
C ILE A 105 4.88 8.65 4.56
N LEU A 106 3.59 8.38 4.39
CA LEU A 106 2.62 9.42 4.06
C LEU A 106 2.22 10.19 5.31
N GLU A 107 2.36 11.52 5.28
CA GLU A 107 2.04 12.37 6.42
C GLU A 107 0.57 12.34 6.81
N SER A 108 -0.31 12.12 5.84
CA SER A 108 -1.76 12.05 6.08
C SER A 108 -2.22 10.74 6.74
N CYS A 109 -1.35 9.76 6.85
CA CYS A 109 -1.70 8.45 7.44
C CYS A 109 -1.30 8.41 8.92
N PRO A 110 -2.26 8.21 9.84
CA PRO A 110 -1.96 8.25 11.28
C PRO A 110 -1.14 7.06 11.79
N VAL A 111 -1.13 5.94 11.06
CA VAL A 111 -0.38 4.74 11.45
C VAL A 111 0.47 4.30 10.27
N VAL A 112 1.75 4.04 10.53
CA VAL A 112 2.69 3.54 9.54
C VAL A 112 3.49 2.39 10.12
N LEU A 113 3.64 1.32 9.36
CA LEU A 113 4.46 0.17 9.71
C LEU A 113 5.63 0.06 8.76
N ASP A 114 6.84 -0.08 9.30
CA ASP A 114 8.02 -0.43 8.51
C ASP A 114 8.09 -1.95 8.41
N CYS A 115 8.19 -2.46 7.19
CA CYS A 115 8.12 -3.89 6.92
C CYS A 115 9.33 -4.37 6.12
N GLN A 116 9.74 -5.59 6.41
CA GLN A 116 10.77 -6.28 5.66
C GLN A 116 10.20 -7.59 5.14
N VAL A 117 10.51 -7.92 3.90
CA VAL A 117 10.10 -9.21 3.30
C VAL A 117 10.93 -10.33 3.93
N ASP A 118 10.24 -11.37 4.31
CA ASP A 118 10.88 -12.54 4.92
C ASP A 118 11.20 -13.61 3.86
#